data_570555028a7135ff5a7d43710d9989ea
#
_entry.id   570555028a7135ff5a7d43710d9989ea
#
_cell.length_a   1.000
_cell.length_b   1.000
_cell.length_c   1.000
_cell.angle_alpha   90.00
_cell.angle_beta   90.00
_cell.angle_gamma   90.00
#
_symmetry.space_group_name_H-M   'P 1'
#
loop_
_entity.id
_entity.type
_entity.pdbx_description
1 polymer ?
#
loop_
_entity_poly.entity_id
_entity_poly.type
_entity_poly.pdbx_seq_one_letter_code
_entity_poly.pdbx_strand_id
1 'polypeptide(L)'
;MKLIKDIRLFELDVPNVDYNPTPYYMGKIYHYDHMECLDVIQRLLFLLRHRGFGYDGFDHLYLNFTPCIPHSEIRDVNRHNIREFSWFQYVDVGCDVELFNSWTLYEQTAFILEAAKNASIMKSSKEMRQIFENTFNEVIEKGATLLLPYKQKKNENYLVEIMVRINDELDFLPLIRVTDKEGTVRAEQELRSYGRDEFITQISTITIGKAYVRISPRKNYDTEYFGLKPIKIEW
;
A
#
# COMPACT_ATOMS: atom_id res chain seq x y z
N MET A 1 -5.21 -8.80 16.20
CA MET A 1 -5.20 -7.95 14.98
C MET A 1 -3.86 -8.08 14.27
N LYS A 2 -3.84 -8.22 12.95
CA LYS A 2 -2.63 -8.21 12.11
C LYS A 2 -2.66 -6.94 11.25
N LEU A 3 -1.54 -6.19 11.20
CA LEU A 3 -1.44 -5.00 10.35
C LEU A 3 -1.58 -5.39 8.87
N ILE A 4 -2.31 -4.57 8.12
CA ILE A 4 -2.51 -4.79 6.68
C ILE A 4 -1.19 -4.79 5.94
N LYS A 5 -1.01 -5.74 5.04
CA LYS A 5 0.18 -5.86 4.18
C LYS A 5 -0.12 -5.61 2.72
N ASP A 6 -1.28 -6.08 2.25
CA ASP A 6 -1.58 -6.04 0.82
C ASP A 6 -3.09 -6.00 0.53
N ILE A 7 -3.43 -5.39 -0.61
CA ILE A 7 -4.75 -5.46 -1.26
C ILE A 7 -4.47 -5.84 -2.71
N ARG A 8 -5.11 -6.92 -3.21
CA ARG A 8 -4.91 -7.41 -4.58
C ARG A 8 -6.22 -7.62 -5.31
N LEU A 9 -6.15 -7.47 -6.63
CA LEU A 9 -7.28 -7.58 -7.53
C LEU A 9 -7.20 -8.91 -8.29
N PHE A 10 -8.28 -9.67 -8.20
CA PHE A 10 -8.46 -10.96 -8.86
C PHE A 10 -9.78 -10.99 -9.62
N GLU A 11 -9.93 -11.96 -10.51
CA GLU A 11 -11.15 -12.20 -11.28
C GLU A 11 -11.47 -13.69 -11.35
N LEU A 12 -12.75 -14.02 -11.31
CA LEU A 12 -13.25 -15.38 -11.53
C LEU A 12 -14.72 -15.34 -11.91
N ASP A 13 -15.09 -16.06 -12.97
CA ASP A 13 -16.46 -16.19 -13.50
C ASP A 13 -17.21 -17.43 -13.00
N VAL A 14 -16.70 -18.07 -11.95
CA VAL A 14 -17.31 -19.26 -11.33
C VAL A 14 -17.95 -18.88 -10.00
N PRO A 15 -19.23 -19.26 -9.76
CA PRO A 15 -19.90 -19.02 -8.49
C PRO A 15 -19.11 -19.60 -7.31
N ASN A 16 -19.20 -18.93 -6.14
CA ASN A 16 -18.60 -19.46 -4.91
C ASN A 16 -19.38 -20.69 -4.43
N VAL A 17 -18.77 -21.86 -4.56
CA VAL A 17 -19.27 -23.17 -4.10
C VAL A 17 -18.21 -23.85 -3.23
N ASP A 18 -18.50 -25.00 -2.65
CA ASP A 18 -17.61 -25.69 -1.69
C ASP A 18 -16.19 -25.99 -2.21
N TYR A 19 -16.04 -26.12 -3.53
CA TYR A 19 -14.73 -26.26 -4.17
C TYR A 19 -14.60 -25.25 -5.30
N ASN A 20 -13.77 -24.23 -5.09
CA ASN A 20 -13.54 -23.17 -6.07
C ASN A 20 -12.13 -23.22 -6.65
N PRO A 21 -11.96 -22.98 -7.95
CA PRO A 21 -10.66 -22.72 -8.53
C PRO A 21 -10.07 -21.44 -7.93
N THR A 22 -8.74 -21.35 -7.94
CA THR A 22 -8.02 -20.15 -7.54
C THR A 22 -8.35 -19.01 -8.50
N PRO A 23 -8.79 -17.84 -8.01
CA PRO A 23 -8.96 -16.67 -8.86
C PRO A 23 -7.66 -16.27 -9.55
N TYR A 24 -7.77 -15.73 -10.75
CA TYR A 24 -6.65 -15.19 -11.51
C TYR A 24 -6.46 -13.70 -11.18
N TYR A 25 -5.27 -13.16 -11.41
CA TYR A 25 -5.11 -11.71 -11.43
C TYR A 25 -6.03 -11.09 -12.47
N MET A 26 -6.63 -9.94 -12.12
CA MET A 26 -7.52 -9.20 -13.00
C MET A 26 -6.80 -8.84 -14.31
N GLY A 27 -7.52 -8.91 -15.45
CA GLY A 27 -6.98 -8.55 -16.76
C GLY A 27 -7.38 -9.45 -17.91
N LYS A 28 -8.13 -10.55 -17.68
CA LYS A 28 -8.61 -11.44 -18.74
C LYS A 28 -10.10 -11.25 -19.04
N ILE A 29 -10.94 -11.27 -17.99
CA ILE A 29 -12.39 -11.10 -18.08
C ILE A 29 -12.71 -9.61 -18.10
N TYR A 30 -12.11 -8.89 -17.18
CA TYR A 30 -12.18 -7.44 -17.06
C TYR A 30 -10.96 -6.82 -17.74
N HIS A 31 -11.19 -5.99 -18.78
CA HIS A 31 -10.13 -5.34 -19.53
C HIS A 31 -9.50 -4.21 -18.69
N TYR A 32 -8.78 -4.59 -17.65
CA TYR A 32 -8.13 -3.66 -16.71
C TYR A 32 -6.78 -4.24 -16.27
N ASP A 33 -5.72 -3.46 -16.41
CA ASP A 33 -4.44 -3.84 -15.84
C ASP A 33 -4.47 -3.56 -14.33
N HIS A 34 -4.33 -4.60 -13.51
CA HIS A 34 -4.30 -4.49 -12.05
C HIS A 34 -3.21 -3.54 -11.53
N MET A 35 -2.26 -3.14 -12.37
CA MET A 35 -1.21 -2.17 -12.02
C MET A 35 -1.70 -0.70 -12.05
N GLU A 36 -2.80 -0.40 -12.75
CA GLU A 36 -3.29 0.97 -12.98
C GLU A 36 -3.70 1.72 -11.70
N CYS A 37 -4.08 1.02 -10.64
CA CYS A 37 -4.41 1.64 -9.34
C CYS A 37 -3.36 1.32 -8.25
N LEU A 38 -2.25 0.71 -8.62
CA LEU A 38 -1.27 0.22 -7.64
C LEU A 38 -0.60 1.35 -6.86
N ASP A 39 -0.42 2.51 -7.45
CA ASP A 39 0.11 3.71 -6.81
C ASP A 39 -0.81 4.19 -5.67
N VAL A 40 -2.12 4.26 -5.91
CA VAL A 40 -3.12 4.63 -4.90
C VAL A 40 -3.15 3.57 -3.79
N ILE A 41 -3.16 2.30 -4.15
CA ILE A 41 -3.14 1.18 -3.19
C ILE A 41 -1.86 1.23 -2.34
N GLN A 42 -0.71 1.50 -2.93
CA GLN A 42 0.55 1.60 -2.19
C GLN A 42 0.54 2.78 -1.20
N ARG A 43 0.11 3.98 -1.62
CA ARG A 43 -0.05 5.14 -0.71
C ARG A 43 -0.98 4.79 0.45
N LEU A 44 -2.12 4.16 0.14
CA LEU A 44 -3.10 3.72 1.15
C LEU A 44 -2.48 2.73 2.15
N LEU A 45 -1.83 1.68 1.68
CA LEU A 45 -1.20 0.66 2.51
C LEU A 45 -0.09 1.23 3.41
N PHE A 46 0.72 2.17 2.91
CA PHE A 46 1.75 2.84 3.70
C PHE A 46 1.13 3.61 4.87
N LEU A 47 0.12 4.42 4.59
CA LEU A 47 -0.50 5.27 5.60
C LEU A 47 -1.35 4.46 6.59
N LEU A 48 -2.07 3.44 6.12
CA LEU A 48 -2.83 2.52 6.96
C LEU A 48 -1.94 1.80 7.97
N ARG A 49 -0.78 1.27 7.51
CA ARG A 49 0.20 0.62 8.40
C ARG A 49 0.74 1.57 9.45
N HIS A 50 1.06 2.81 9.06
CA HIS A 50 1.52 3.84 9.97
C HIS A 50 0.48 4.19 11.05
N ARG A 51 -0.81 4.18 10.68
CA ARG A 51 -1.95 4.43 11.59
C ARG A 51 -2.38 3.22 12.39
N GLY A 52 -1.69 2.10 12.25
CA GLY A 52 -1.99 0.87 12.98
C GLY A 52 -3.23 0.12 12.51
N PHE A 53 -3.68 0.37 11.26
CA PHE A 53 -4.83 -0.35 10.69
C PHE A 53 -4.49 -1.81 10.42
N GLY A 54 -5.44 -2.70 10.73
CA GLY A 54 -5.31 -4.13 10.47
C GLY A 54 -6.62 -4.87 10.62
N TYR A 55 -6.59 -6.16 10.28
CA TYR A 55 -7.73 -7.06 10.37
C TYR A 55 -7.54 -8.12 11.46
N ASP A 56 -8.64 -8.71 11.91
CA ASP A 56 -8.58 -9.86 12.80
C ASP A 56 -8.34 -11.14 12.00
N GLY A 57 -7.21 -11.77 12.27
CA GLY A 57 -6.84 -13.08 11.73
C GLY A 57 -6.04 -13.08 10.42
N PHE A 58 -6.13 -12.05 9.58
CA PHE A 58 -5.44 -11.98 8.28
C PHE A 58 -4.76 -10.62 8.06
N ASP A 59 -3.92 -10.51 7.04
CA ASP A 59 -3.17 -9.28 6.72
C ASP A 59 -3.14 -8.93 5.21
N HIS A 60 -3.80 -9.75 4.36
CA HIS A 60 -3.96 -9.52 2.93
C HIS A 60 -5.45 -9.60 2.57
N LEU A 61 -5.98 -8.57 1.93
CA LEU A 61 -7.34 -8.53 1.40
C LEU A 61 -7.29 -8.73 -0.12
N TYR A 62 -8.01 -9.74 -0.61
CA TYR A 62 -8.08 -10.09 -2.02
C TYR A 62 -9.49 -9.84 -2.53
N LEU A 63 -9.62 -8.90 -3.47
CA LEU A 63 -10.90 -8.57 -4.12
C LEU A 63 -11.03 -9.44 -5.36
N ASN A 64 -12.04 -10.29 -5.40
CA ASN A 64 -12.33 -11.12 -6.56
C ASN A 64 -13.54 -10.56 -7.30
N PHE A 65 -13.30 -9.91 -8.43
CA PHE A 65 -14.34 -9.39 -9.31
C PHE A 65 -15.00 -10.54 -10.06
N THR A 66 -16.34 -10.57 -10.04
CA THR A 66 -17.09 -11.70 -10.59
C THR A 66 -18.46 -11.27 -11.13
N PRO A 67 -18.91 -11.84 -12.28
CA PRO A 67 -20.28 -11.64 -12.78
C PRO A 67 -21.31 -12.51 -12.06
N CYS A 68 -20.90 -13.38 -11.13
CA CYS A 68 -21.76 -14.37 -10.49
C CYS A 68 -22.62 -13.83 -9.36
N ILE A 69 -22.46 -12.57 -8.97
CA ILE A 69 -23.29 -11.85 -7.99
C ILE A 69 -23.71 -10.50 -8.57
N PRO A 70 -24.78 -9.87 -8.06
CA PRO A 70 -25.24 -8.58 -8.57
C PRO A 70 -24.15 -7.52 -8.61
N HIS A 71 -24.19 -6.68 -9.64
CA HIS A 71 -23.23 -5.57 -9.81
C HIS A 71 -23.18 -4.68 -8.56
N SER A 72 -21.97 -4.30 -8.15
CA SER A 72 -21.67 -3.54 -6.93
C SER A 72 -21.97 -4.26 -5.60
N GLU A 73 -22.51 -5.48 -5.60
CA GLU A 73 -22.63 -6.25 -4.36
C GLU A 73 -21.24 -6.68 -3.88
N ILE A 74 -21.02 -6.58 -2.55
CA ILE A 74 -19.81 -7.08 -1.91
C ILE A 74 -20.19 -8.20 -0.98
N ARG A 75 -19.60 -9.38 -1.18
CA ARG A 75 -19.93 -10.59 -0.45
C ARG A 75 -18.70 -11.19 0.21
N ASP A 76 -18.82 -11.41 1.52
CA ASP A 76 -17.84 -12.21 2.25
C ASP A 76 -17.89 -13.66 1.77
N VAL A 77 -16.76 -14.20 1.38
CA VAL A 77 -16.67 -15.54 0.81
C VAL A 77 -15.51 -16.32 1.40
N ASN A 78 -15.74 -17.60 1.55
CA ASN A 78 -14.77 -18.52 2.11
C ASN A 78 -13.97 -19.24 1.01
N ARG A 79 -13.49 -18.47 0.01
CA ARG A 79 -12.64 -19.02 -1.05
C ARG A 79 -11.30 -19.45 -0.48
N HIS A 80 -10.86 -20.66 -0.84
CA HIS A 80 -9.57 -21.21 -0.41
C HIS A 80 -9.30 -21.14 1.09
N ASN A 81 -10.30 -21.43 1.91
CA ASN A 81 -10.10 -21.61 3.34
C ASN A 81 -9.29 -22.90 3.62
N ILE A 82 -8.10 -22.98 3.03
CA ILE A 82 -7.11 -23.97 3.39
C ILE A 82 -6.49 -23.46 4.69
N ARG A 83 -6.60 -24.23 5.77
CA ARG A 83 -6.04 -23.87 7.10
C ARG A 83 -4.57 -23.41 7.06
N GLU A 84 -3.84 -23.79 6.03
CA GLU A 84 -2.45 -23.43 5.80
C GLU A 84 -2.25 -21.97 5.34
N PHE A 85 -3.28 -21.30 4.80
CA PHE A 85 -3.23 -19.95 4.26
C PHE A 85 -4.14 -18.95 4.97
N SER A 86 -4.15 -18.97 6.29
CA SER A 86 -4.96 -18.05 7.12
C SER A 86 -4.53 -16.59 7.08
N TRP A 87 -3.52 -16.23 6.27
CA TRP A 87 -2.99 -14.87 6.21
C TRP A 87 -3.69 -13.97 5.18
N PHE A 88 -4.52 -14.52 4.28
CA PHE A 88 -5.33 -13.75 3.34
C PHE A 88 -6.82 -14.07 3.45
N GLN A 89 -7.64 -13.14 2.96
CA GLN A 89 -9.09 -13.30 2.84
C GLN A 89 -9.57 -12.81 1.49
N TYR A 90 -10.40 -13.62 0.80
CA TYR A 90 -11.12 -13.18 -0.38
C TYR A 90 -12.44 -12.51 -0.02
N VAL A 91 -12.82 -11.54 -0.85
CA VAL A 91 -14.14 -10.90 -0.88
C VAL A 91 -14.58 -10.85 -2.33
N ASP A 92 -15.77 -11.38 -2.64
CA ASP A 92 -16.34 -11.27 -3.97
C ASP A 92 -16.96 -9.89 -4.18
N VAL A 93 -16.67 -9.29 -5.33
CA VAL A 93 -17.20 -8.01 -5.79
C VAL A 93 -17.98 -8.26 -7.06
N GLY A 94 -19.30 -8.04 -7.00
CA GLY A 94 -20.16 -8.15 -8.16
C GLY A 94 -19.80 -7.10 -9.21
N CYS A 95 -19.53 -7.57 -10.43
CA CYS A 95 -19.15 -6.70 -11.52
C CYS A 95 -19.68 -7.23 -12.84
N ASP A 96 -20.55 -6.48 -13.50
CA ASP A 96 -21.00 -6.78 -14.84
C ASP A 96 -19.85 -6.57 -15.82
N VAL A 97 -19.53 -7.60 -16.61
CA VAL A 97 -18.37 -7.62 -17.51
C VAL A 97 -18.52 -6.62 -18.66
N GLU A 98 -19.67 -6.60 -19.30
CA GLU A 98 -19.91 -5.74 -20.48
C GLU A 98 -19.92 -4.27 -20.06
N LEU A 99 -20.60 -3.98 -18.95
CA LEU A 99 -20.66 -2.63 -18.39
C LEU A 99 -19.26 -2.15 -18.00
N PHE A 100 -18.51 -2.94 -17.21
CA PHE A 100 -17.17 -2.57 -16.77
C PHE A 100 -16.21 -2.33 -17.93
N ASN A 101 -16.22 -3.23 -18.94
CA ASN A 101 -15.34 -3.12 -20.10
C ASN A 101 -15.73 -1.97 -21.06
N SER A 102 -16.94 -1.41 -20.91
CA SER A 102 -17.36 -0.21 -21.65
C SER A 102 -16.91 1.11 -21.02
N TRP A 103 -16.47 1.08 -19.77
CA TRP A 103 -16.05 2.27 -19.03
C TRP A 103 -14.66 2.77 -19.46
N THR A 104 -14.44 4.05 -19.23
CA THR A 104 -13.08 4.64 -19.28
C THR A 104 -12.21 4.09 -18.16
N LEU A 105 -10.89 4.14 -18.32
CA LEU A 105 -9.93 3.73 -17.28
C LEU A 105 -10.20 4.44 -15.94
N TYR A 106 -10.57 5.72 -15.99
CA TYR A 106 -10.92 6.49 -14.79
C TYR A 106 -12.13 5.92 -14.05
N GLU A 107 -13.21 5.58 -14.78
CA GLU A 107 -14.42 4.99 -14.19
C GLU A 107 -14.15 3.58 -13.63
N GLN A 108 -13.38 2.77 -14.35
CA GLN A 108 -12.93 1.45 -13.89
C GLN A 108 -12.13 1.56 -12.59
N THR A 109 -11.15 2.45 -12.54
CA THR A 109 -10.32 2.71 -11.35
C THR A 109 -11.16 3.20 -10.17
N ALA A 110 -12.09 4.13 -10.41
CA ALA A 110 -12.99 4.64 -9.37
C ALA A 110 -13.85 3.52 -8.77
N PHE A 111 -14.42 2.64 -9.61
CA PHE A 111 -15.18 1.48 -9.16
C PHE A 111 -14.34 0.51 -8.32
N ILE A 112 -13.13 0.20 -8.76
CA ILE A 112 -12.20 -0.68 -8.03
C ILE A 112 -11.84 -0.10 -6.66
N LEU A 113 -11.51 1.19 -6.60
CA LEU A 113 -11.15 1.85 -5.34
C LEU A 113 -12.32 1.92 -4.37
N GLU A 114 -13.55 2.16 -4.86
CA GLU A 114 -14.76 2.12 -4.03
C GLU A 114 -15.05 0.69 -3.53
N ALA A 115 -14.86 -0.33 -4.37
CA ALA A 115 -14.97 -1.73 -3.95
C ALA A 115 -13.93 -2.09 -2.89
N ALA A 116 -12.67 -1.65 -3.04
CA ALA A 116 -11.61 -1.85 -2.05
C ALA A 116 -11.95 -1.19 -0.71
N LYS A 117 -12.51 0.02 -0.74
CA LYS A 117 -12.99 0.74 0.44
C LYS A 117 -14.11 -0.03 1.15
N ASN A 118 -15.15 -0.40 0.42
CA ASN A 118 -16.33 -1.06 0.99
C ASN A 118 -15.99 -2.46 1.55
N ALA A 119 -15.16 -3.23 0.86
CA ALA A 119 -14.66 -4.53 1.33
C ALA A 119 -13.81 -4.37 2.62
N SER A 120 -12.94 -3.37 2.66
CA SER A 120 -12.13 -3.09 3.84
C SER A 120 -12.97 -2.68 5.05
N ILE A 121 -13.97 -1.83 4.85
CA ILE A 121 -14.92 -1.42 5.89
C ILE A 121 -15.74 -2.62 6.39
N MET A 122 -16.23 -3.47 5.49
CA MET A 122 -16.98 -4.69 5.84
C MET A 122 -16.16 -5.63 6.73
N LYS A 123 -14.87 -5.77 6.46
CA LYS A 123 -13.96 -6.69 7.19
C LYS A 123 -13.37 -6.07 8.46
N SER A 124 -13.65 -4.81 8.76
CA SER A 124 -13.02 -4.06 9.84
C SER A 124 -13.90 -3.96 11.09
N SER A 125 -13.30 -3.89 12.28
CA SER A 125 -13.98 -3.46 13.50
C SER A 125 -14.42 -1.98 13.38
N LYS A 126 -15.34 -1.55 14.26
CA LYS A 126 -15.85 -0.17 14.25
C LYS A 126 -14.72 0.88 14.33
N GLU A 127 -13.72 0.63 15.17
CA GLU A 127 -12.57 1.52 15.33
C GLU A 127 -11.71 1.58 14.06
N MET A 128 -11.44 0.42 13.47
CA MET A 128 -10.64 0.33 12.25
C MET A 128 -11.33 0.97 11.03
N ARG A 129 -12.67 0.94 10.96
CA ARG A 129 -13.43 1.62 9.90
C ARG A 129 -13.11 3.11 9.82
N GLN A 130 -13.12 3.81 10.95
CA GLN A 130 -12.83 5.24 10.99
C GLN A 130 -11.39 5.54 10.55
N ILE A 131 -10.42 4.70 10.96
CA ILE A 131 -9.03 4.84 10.52
C ILE A 131 -8.93 4.64 9.01
N PHE A 132 -9.62 3.64 8.48
CA PHE A 132 -9.62 3.36 7.04
C PHE A 132 -10.23 4.51 6.24
N GLU A 133 -11.45 4.95 6.59
CA GLU A 133 -12.16 6.02 5.89
C GLU A 133 -11.37 7.32 5.86
N ASN A 134 -10.84 7.74 7.01
CA ASN A 134 -10.01 8.96 7.10
C ASN A 134 -8.75 8.84 6.24
N THR A 135 -8.12 7.65 6.24
CA THR A 135 -6.90 7.40 5.47
C THR A 135 -7.19 7.36 3.98
N PHE A 136 -8.25 6.69 3.58
CA PHE A 136 -8.67 6.59 2.18
C PHE A 136 -8.97 7.98 1.59
N ASN A 137 -9.77 8.77 2.30
CA ASN A 137 -10.13 10.12 1.86
C ASN A 137 -8.88 11.02 1.72
N GLU A 138 -7.94 10.95 2.67
CA GLU A 138 -6.69 11.70 2.60
C GLU A 138 -5.81 11.28 1.40
N VAL A 139 -5.74 9.98 1.11
CA VAL A 139 -4.99 9.47 -0.04
C VAL A 139 -5.60 9.93 -1.35
N ILE A 140 -6.92 9.88 -1.49
CA ILE A 140 -7.62 10.34 -2.70
C ILE A 140 -7.47 11.86 -2.88
N GLU A 141 -7.62 12.64 -1.80
CA GLU A 141 -7.52 14.10 -1.85
C GLU A 141 -6.11 14.60 -2.22
N LYS A 142 -5.07 13.99 -1.62
CA LYS A 142 -3.69 14.46 -1.77
C LYS A 142 -2.93 13.79 -2.92
N GLY A 143 -3.35 12.60 -3.35
CA GLY A 143 -2.73 11.86 -4.44
C GLY A 143 -1.21 11.74 -4.30
N ALA A 144 -0.49 11.98 -5.40
CA ALA A 144 0.98 11.92 -5.47
C ALA A 144 1.71 12.96 -4.59
N THR A 145 1.00 14.00 -4.10
CA THR A 145 1.61 15.01 -3.21
C THR A 145 1.68 14.57 -1.76
N LEU A 146 1.01 13.46 -1.39
CA LEU A 146 0.94 12.93 -0.04
C LEU A 146 2.33 12.51 0.46
N LEU A 147 2.76 13.13 1.54
CA LEU A 147 4.00 12.79 2.23
C LEU A 147 3.73 11.69 3.28
N LEU A 148 4.23 10.49 3.00
CA LEU A 148 3.99 9.29 3.79
C LEU A 148 5.12 9.10 4.81
N PRO A 149 4.84 8.92 6.10
CA PRO A 149 5.87 8.61 7.08
C PRO A 149 6.42 7.19 6.84
N TYR A 150 7.74 7.07 6.78
CA TYR A 150 8.39 5.77 6.53
C TYR A 150 9.21 5.28 7.72
N LYS A 151 10.19 6.07 8.16
CA LYS A 151 11.06 5.74 9.29
C LYS A 151 11.39 6.98 10.09
N GLN A 152 11.62 6.76 11.38
CA GLN A 152 12.19 7.80 12.24
C GLN A 152 13.25 7.22 13.16
N LYS A 153 14.22 8.06 13.54
CA LYS A 153 15.18 7.76 14.58
C LYS A 153 15.45 9.03 15.41
N LYS A 154 15.51 8.86 16.71
CA LYS A 154 15.76 9.95 17.66
C LYS A 154 16.99 9.63 18.52
N ASN A 155 17.76 10.66 18.87
CA ASN A 155 18.71 10.66 19.97
C ASN A 155 18.43 11.87 20.90
N GLU A 156 19.33 12.18 21.82
CA GLU A 156 19.15 13.27 22.80
C GLU A 156 19.04 14.66 22.15
N ASN A 157 19.61 14.87 20.97
CA ASN A 157 19.72 16.17 20.32
C ASN A 157 18.89 16.33 19.05
N TYR A 158 18.58 15.21 18.35
CA TYR A 158 17.99 15.26 17.02
C TYR A 158 16.90 14.20 16.82
N LEU A 159 15.88 14.59 16.07
CA LEU A 159 14.90 13.69 15.44
C LEU A 159 15.21 13.66 13.94
N VAL A 160 15.39 12.48 13.40
CA VAL A 160 15.51 12.25 11.94
C VAL A 160 14.25 11.55 11.49
N GLU A 161 13.55 12.17 10.57
CA GLU A 161 12.35 11.63 9.93
C GLU A 161 12.65 11.37 8.46
N ILE A 162 12.28 10.19 7.99
CA ILE A 162 12.28 9.83 6.58
C ILE A 162 10.84 9.65 6.16
N MET A 163 10.42 10.52 5.27
CA MET A 163 9.10 10.50 4.63
C MET A 163 9.28 10.13 3.16
N VAL A 164 8.23 9.69 2.50
CA VAL A 164 8.28 9.33 1.09
C VAL A 164 7.02 9.80 0.36
N ARG A 165 7.17 10.33 -0.84
CA ARG A 165 6.08 10.47 -1.81
C ARG A 165 6.15 9.31 -2.77
N ILE A 166 5.00 8.80 -3.19
CA ILE A 166 4.88 7.79 -4.25
C ILE A 166 4.13 8.49 -5.37
N ASN A 167 4.78 8.65 -6.53
CA ASN A 167 4.16 9.26 -7.71
C ASN A 167 3.28 8.25 -8.46
N ASP A 168 2.62 8.69 -9.51
CA ASP A 168 1.70 7.86 -10.29
C ASP A 168 2.44 6.81 -11.16
N GLU A 169 3.77 6.92 -11.28
CA GLU A 169 4.66 5.95 -11.94
C GLU A 169 5.23 4.91 -10.96
N LEU A 170 4.73 4.89 -9.70
CA LEU A 170 5.22 4.02 -8.61
C LEU A 170 6.67 4.29 -8.19
N ASP A 171 7.19 5.44 -8.50
CA ASP A 171 8.48 5.89 -7.99
C ASP A 171 8.38 6.41 -6.55
N PHE A 172 9.37 6.10 -5.77
CA PHE A 172 9.51 6.48 -4.36
C PHE A 172 10.50 7.64 -4.24
N LEU A 173 10.01 8.80 -3.82
CA LEU A 173 10.80 10.02 -3.62
C LEU A 173 10.97 10.31 -2.13
N PRO A 174 12.08 9.88 -1.52
CA PRO A 174 12.30 10.08 -0.09
C PRO A 174 12.65 11.53 0.23
N LEU A 175 12.06 12.04 1.30
CA LEU A 175 12.41 13.29 1.96
C LEU A 175 12.98 13.00 3.34
N ILE A 176 14.18 13.50 3.63
CA ILE A 176 14.84 13.35 4.92
C ILE A 176 14.82 14.70 5.62
N ARG A 177 14.27 14.72 6.83
CA ARG A 177 14.24 15.90 7.68
C ARG A 177 14.98 15.62 8.99
N VAL A 178 15.83 16.53 9.39
CA VAL A 178 16.54 16.51 10.68
C VAL A 178 16.11 17.71 11.50
N THR A 179 15.53 17.45 12.66
CA THR A 179 15.04 18.49 13.58
C THR A 179 15.80 18.37 14.90
N ASP A 180 16.25 19.49 15.47
CA ASP A 180 16.86 19.48 16.79
C ASP A 180 15.83 19.39 17.92
N LYS A 181 16.31 19.32 19.16
CA LYS A 181 15.46 19.21 20.35
C LYS A 181 14.61 20.46 20.62
N GLU A 182 14.98 21.61 20.06
CA GLU A 182 14.24 22.85 20.11
C GLU A 182 13.16 22.97 19.03
N GLY A 183 13.06 21.96 18.12
CA GLY A 183 12.09 21.94 17.03
C GLY A 183 12.58 22.65 15.76
N THR A 184 13.85 23.07 15.70
CA THR A 184 14.40 23.74 14.52
C THR A 184 14.86 22.71 13.48
N VAL A 185 14.45 22.88 12.23
CA VAL A 185 14.92 22.05 11.10
C VAL A 185 16.38 22.41 10.81
N ARG A 186 17.28 21.47 10.99
CA ARG A 186 18.73 21.61 10.74
C ARG A 186 19.11 21.23 9.32
N ALA A 187 18.44 20.22 8.78
CA ALA A 187 18.60 19.83 7.37
C ALA A 187 17.29 19.27 6.84
N GLU A 188 17.02 19.54 5.59
CA GLU A 188 15.97 18.90 4.81
C GLU A 188 16.49 18.63 3.41
N GLN A 189 16.39 17.38 2.96
CA GLN A 189 16.91 16.97 1.67
C GLN A 189 15.98 15.95 1.03
N GLU A 190 15.54 16.26 -0.19
CA GLU A 190 14.91 15.31 -1.08
C GLU A 190 15.97 14.47 -1.79
N LEU A 191 15.79 13.16 -1.84
CA LEU A 191 16.67 12.25 -2.55
C LEU A 191 16.15 12.03 -3.98
N ARG A 192 16.96 11.35 -4.79
CA ARG A 192 16.52 10.91 -6.10
C ARG A 192 15.33 9.95 -5.99
N SER A 193 14.64 9.76 -7.09
CA SER A 193 13.65 8.71 -7.26
C SER A 193 14.27 7.30 -7.17
N TYR A 194 13.50 6.36 -6.64
CA TYR A 194 13.83 4.94 -6.50
C TYR A 194 12.64 4.08 -6.90
N GLY A 195 12.89 2.96 -7.57
CA GLY A 195 11.92 1.89 -7.61
C GLY A 195 11.68 1.30 -6.21
N ARG A 196 10.56 0.62 -6.00
CA ARG A 196 10.12 0.11 -4.68
C ARG A 196 11.20 -0.71 -3.95
N ASP A 197 11.76 -1.71 -4.62
CA ASP A 197 12.71 -2.63 -3.98
C ASP A 197 14.06 -1.94 -3.71
N GLU A 198 14.46 -1.06 -4.60
CA GLU A 198 15.62 -0.21 -4.44
C GLU A 198 15.45 0.73 -3.24
N PHE A 199 14.28 1.38 -3.09
CA PHE A 199 13.95 2.24 -1.95
C PHE A 199 14.02 1.49 -0.62
N ILE A 200 13.35 0.33 -0.52
CA ILE A 200 13.34 -0.48 0.70
C ILE A 200 14.74 -0.94 1.09
N THR A 201 15.59 -1.21 0.10
CA THR A 201 16.97 -1.61 0.30
C THR A 201 17.85 -0.44 0.71
N GLN A 202 17.74 0.72 0.02
CA GLN A 202 18.52 1.93 0.31
C GLN A 202 18.22 2.52 1.68
N ILE A 203 16.94 2.64 2.06
CA ILE A 203 16.51 3.29 3.29
C ILE A 203 16.42 2.28 4.44
N SER A 204 17.53 1.67 4.81
CA SER A 204 17.56 0.61 5.81
C SER A 204 17.96 1.09 7.20
N THR A 205 19.15 1.63 7.39
CA THR A 205 19.71 1.98 8.69
C THR A 205 20.00 3.47 8.78
N ILE A 206 19.53 4.12 9.87
CA ILE A 206 19.80 5.53 10.17
C ILE A 206 20.85 5.59 11.27
N THR A 207 21.94 6.34 11.05
CA THR A 207 22.93 6.66 12.05
C THR A 207 23.01 8.18 12.23
N ILE A 208 22.84 8.67 13.46
CA ILE A 208 22.88 10.11 13.78
C ILE A 208 24.23 10.42 14.42
N GLY A 209 25.04 11.29 13.78
CA GLY A 209 26.28 11.84 14.30
C GLY A 209 26.09 13.20 14.96
N LYS A 210 27.20 13.89 15.26
CA LYS A 210 27.15 15.22 15.88
C LYS A 210 26.64 16.33 14.95
N ALA A 211 26.98 16.24 13.66
CA ALA A 211 26.63 17.22 12.64
C ALA A 211 26.29 16.52 11.29
N TYR A 212 25.79 15.31 11.34
CA TYR A 212 25.36 14.57 10.15
C TYR A 212 24.38 13.44 10.47
N VAL A 213 23.58 13.06 9.49
CA VAL A 213 22.90 11.77 9.44
C VAL A 213 23.47 10.92 8.31
N ARG A 214 23.61 9.63 8.56
CA ARG A 214 23.99 8.64 7.54
C ARG A 214 22.90 7.61 7.39
N ILE A 215 22.42 7.45 6.17
CA ILE A 215 21.46 6.41 5.78
C ILE A 215 22.23 5.34 5.01
N SER A 216 22.21 4.12 5.52
CA SER A 216 22.94 3.01 4.92
C SER A 216 21.98 1.98 4.37
N PRO A 217 22.26 1.41 3.16
CA PRO A 217 21.48 0.34 2.59
C PRO A 217 21.60 -0.95 3.41
N ARG A 218 20.73 -1.91 3.13
CA ARG A 218 20.86 -3.29 3.65
C ARG A 218 22.13 -3.91 3.10
N LYS A 219 22.70 -4.85 3.85
CA LYS A 219 23.81 -5.68 3.36
C LYS A 219 23.24 -6.97 2.76
N ASN A 220 22.83 -6.93 1.51
CA ASN A 220 22.25 -8.05 0.78
C ASN A 220 22.62 -7.96 -0.72
N TYR A 221 22.20 -8.94 -1.52
CA TYR A 221 22.41 -8.99 -2.96
C TYR A 221 21.86 -7.74 -3.68
N ASP A 222 20.70 -7.25 -3.29
CA ASP A 222 20.05 -6.08 -3.93
C ASP A 222 20.92 -4.82 -3.81
N THR A 223 21.68 -4.67 -2.70
CA THR A 223 22.61 -3.54 -2.52
C THR A 223 23.70 -3.52 -3.59
N GLU A 224 24.24 -4.69 -3.92
CA GLU A 224 25.24 -4.84 -4.96
C GLU A 224 24.61 -4.67 -6.34
N TYR A 225 23.46 -5.30 -6.56
CA TYR A 225 22.72 -5.24 -7.83
C TYR A 225 22.34 -3.80 -8.21
N PHE A 226 21.82 -3.02 -7.27
CA PHE A 226 21.48 -1.62 -7.50
C PHE A 226 22.65 -0.65 -7.33
N GLY A 227 23.83 -1.10 -6.95
CA GLY A 227 25.02 -0.26 -6.71
C GLY A 227 24.84 0.76 -5.59
N LEU A 228 24.07 0.42 -4.55
CA LEU A 228 23.65 1.35 -3.50
C LEU A 228 24.81 1.68 -2.55
N LYS A 229 24.91 2.98 -2.20
CA LYS A 229 25.93 3.49 -1.28
C LYS A 229 25.27 4.24 -0.13
N PRO A 230 25.93 4.33 1.04
CA PRO A 230 25.46 5.16 2.12
C PRO A 230 25.31 6.64 1.70
N ILE A 231 24.20 7.25 2.11
CA ILE A 231 23.92 8.67 1.91
C ILE A 231 24.30 9.39 3.21
N LYS A 232 25.02 10.52 3.11
CA LYS A 232 25.39 11.38 4.24
C LYS A 232 24.82 12.77 4.01
N ILE A 233 24.09 13.29 4.99
CA ILE A 233 23.54 14.63 5.02
C ILE A 233 24.17 15.35 6.21
N GLU A 234 24.78 16.50 5.97
CA GLU A 234 25.47 17.32 6.97
C GLU A 234 24.71 18.63 7.23
N TRP A 235 24.83 19.18 8.46
CA TRP A 235 24.27 20.47 8.89
C TRP A 235 25.17 21.23 9.83
#